data_68890df05d0048503dab6bdffb482aba
#
_entry.id   68890df05d0048503dab6bdffb482aba
#
_cell.length_a   1.000
_cell.length_b   1.000
_cell.length_c   1.000
_cell.angle_alpha   90.00
_cell.angle_beta   90.00
_cell.angle_gamma   90.00
#
_symmetry.space_group_name_H-M   'P 1'
#
loop_
_entity.id
_entity.type
_entity.pdbx_description
1 polymer ?
#
loop_
_entity_poly.entity_id
_entity_poly.type
_entity_poly.pdbx_seq_one_letter_code
_entity_poly.pdbx_strand_id
1 'polypeptide(L)'
;QNGGFADTLFLIAVDTKEGNGVLLPISRYTMGMLDTYQNDGSYGGQEEMQLAYAYAYGDGGKESCENTAKAVSRFLYGIPISGYAALDMSGIAPLNDAVGGVTLDISEDLTDADPAFFQGNTLTLSGEQALRFVRYRISEGEELETDNNAPRMQRQEQFLQAFAKQFFQQIRKEPGLPLTCYQLLKEYMVTDITPSETLYLS
;
A
#
# COMPACT_ATOMS: atom_id res chain seq x y z
N GLN A 1 -4.39 -21.96 -2.86
CA GLN A 1 -4.52 -20.51 -2.75
C GLN A 1 -4.18 -20.12 -1.31
N ASN A 2 -2.92 -19.73 -1.06
CA ASN A 2 -2.44 -19.39 0.30
C ASN A 2 -2.21 -17.88 0.48
N GLY A 3 -2.34 -17.09 -0.57
CA GLY A 3 -2.23 -15.64 -0.52
C GLY A 3 -3.57 -15.01 -0.12
N GLY A 4 -3.56 -14.04 0.79
CA GLY A 4 -4.71 -13.18 1.04
C GLY A 4 -5.01 -12.29 -0.18
N PHE A 5 -6.06 -11.49 -0.11
CA PHE A 5 -6.34 -10.48 -1.13
C PHE A 5 -5.52 -9.21 -0.87
N ALA A 6 -5.12 -8.50 -1.93
CA ALA A 6 -4.57 -7.17 -1.78
C ALA A 6 -5.64 -6.21 -1.24
N ASP A 7 -5.39 -5.58 -0.10
CA ASP A 7 -6.31 -4.61 0.48
C ASP A 7 -6.25 -3.26 -0.21
N THR A 8 -5.07 -2.89 -0.68
CA THR A 8 -4.79 -1.60 -1.32
C THR A 8 -3.71 -1.80 -2.38
N LEU A 9 -3.88 -1.13 -3.51
CA LEU A 9 -2.93 -1.14 -4.62
C LEU A 9 -2.53 0.31 -4.93
N PHE A 10 -1.22 0.53 -5.03
CA PHE A 10 -0.67 1.80 -5.49
C PHE A 10 0.34 1.55 -6.61
N LEU A 11 0.29 2.37 -7.64
CA LEU A 11 1.36 2.49 -8.60
C LEU A 11 2.17 3.76 -8.28
N ILE A 12 3.48 3.59 -8.17
CA ILE A 12 4.41 4.72 -7.98
C ILE A 12 5.21 4.86 -9.27
N ALA A 13 5.07 6.00 -9.94
CA ALA A 13 5.88 6.35 -11.09
C ALA A 13 6.93 7.38 -10.65
N VAL A 14 8.21 7.08 -10.89
CA VAL A 14 9.33 7.94 -10.48
C VAL A 14 10.09 8.40 -11.72
N ASP A 15 10.20 9.72 -11.90
CA ASP A 15 11.17 10.31 -12.83
C ASP A 15 12.51 10.48 -12.10
N THR A 16 13.42 9.55 -12.35
CA THR A 16 14.74 9.53 -11.69
C THR A 16 15.67 10.64 -12.19
N LYS A 17 15.31 11.37 -13.28
CA LYS A 17 16.11 12.50 -13.79
C LYS A 17 15.72 13.79 -13.09
N GLU A 18 14.42 14.01 -12.96
CA GLU A 18 13.88 15.24 -12.37
C GLU A 18 13.64 15.11 -10.85
N GLY A 19 13.73 13.90 -10.31
CA GLY A 19 13.44 13.62 -8.89
C GLY A 19 11.98 13.78 -8.51
N ASN A 20 11.06 13.60 -9.47
CA ASN A 20 9.63 13.71 -9.25
C ASN A 20 8.98 12.35 -9.18
N GLY A 21 7.94 12.21 -8.35
CA GLY A 21 7.16 10.98 -8.25
C GLY A 21 5.67 11.25 -8.28
N VAL A 22 4.92 10.32 -8.86
CA VAL A 22 3.46 10.33 -8.86
C VAL A 22 2.97 9.05 -8.19
N LEU A 23 2.08 9.20 -7.22
CA LEU A 23 1.37 8.11 -6.56
C LEU A 23 -0.02 7.99 -7.19
N LEU A 24 -0.31 6.84 -7.79
CA LEU A 24 -1.61 6.54 -8.40
C LEU A 24 -2.28 5.43 -7.57
N PRO A 25 -3.35 5.74 -6.81
CA PRO A 25 -4.15 4.72 -6.15
C PRO A 25 -4.95 3.93 -7.19
N ILE A 26 -4.96 2.61 -7.07
CA ILE A 26 -5.75 1.70 -7.90
C ILE A 26 -6.76 1.01 -6.99
N SER A 27 -8.05 1.17 -7.27
CA SER A 27 -9.08 0.50 -6.49
C SER A 27 -8.90 -1.02 -6.57
N ARG A 28 -8.94 -1.68 -5.42
CA ARG A 28 -8.91 -3.15 -5.34
C ARG A 28 -10.06 -3.81 -6.12
N TYR A 29 -11.16 -3.08 -6.32
CA TYR A 29 -12.33 -3.52 -7.08
C TYR A 29 -12.23 -3.24 -8.59
N THR A 30 -11.15 -2.59 -9.05
CA THR A 30 -10.91 -2.38 -10.47
C THR A 30 -10.89 -3.73 -11.18
N MET A 31 -11.71 -3.89 -12.21
CA MET A 31 -11.77 -5.09 -13.03
C MET A 31 -10.60 -5.12 -14.02
N GLY A 32 -9.99 -6.27 -14.17
CA GLY A 32 -8.88 -6.48 -15.09
C GLY A 32 -8.72 -7.95 -15.44
N MET A 33 -7.95 -8.23 -16.49
CA MET A 33 -7.64 -9.59 -16.92
C MET A 33 -6.52 -10.19 -16.06
N LEU A 34 -6.85 -11.20 -15.27
CA LEU A 34 -5.94 -11.90 -14.38
C LEU A 34 -5.60 -13.28 -14.94
N ASP A 35 -4.35 -13.70 -14.73
CA ASP A 35 -3.99 -15.12 -14.91
C ASP A 35 -4.58 -15.93 -13.76
N THR A 36 -5.25 -17.02 -14.09
CA THR A 36 -5.81 -17.95 -13.12
C THR A 36 -5.03 -19.25 -13.11
N TYR A 37 -5.00 -19.92 -11.96
CA TYR A 37 -4.30 -21.17 -11.78
C TYR A 37 -5.23 -22.18 -11.11
N GLN A 38 -5.12 -23.45 -11.52
CA GLN A 38 -5.87 -24.56 -10.93
C GLN A 38 -5.27 -24.96 -9.57
N ASN A 39 -5.95 -25.83 -8.84
CA ASN A 39 -5.50 -26.28 -7.52
C ASN A 39 -4.16 -27.05 -7.56
N ASP A 40 -3.81 -27.62 -8.70
CA ASP A 40 -2.52 -28.30 -8.94
C ASP A 40 -1.40 -27.34 -9.39
N GLY A 41 -1.69 -26.03 -9.45
CA GLY A 41 -0.75 -24.99 -9.91
C GLY A 41 -0.64 -24.84 -11.43
N SER A 42 -1.37 -25.63 -12.20
CA SER A 42 -1.38 -25.48 -13.68
C SER A 42 -2.11 -24.19 -14.09
N TYR A 43 -1.66 -23.59 -15.19
CA TYR A 43 -2.25 -22.39 -15.74
C TYR A 43 -3.70 -22.67 -16.22
N GLY A 44 -4.65 -21.92 -15.68
CA GLY A 44 -6.09 -22.08 -15.94
C GLY A 44 -6.64 -21.19 -17.04
N GLY A 45 -5.88 -20.18 -17.48
CA GLY A 45 -6.30 -19.19 -18.47
C GLY A 45 -6.33 -17.78 -17.90
N GLN A 46 -7.09 -16.91 -18.57
CA GLN A 46 -7.31 -15.54 -18.13
C GLN A 46 -8.78 -15.29 -17.87
N GLU A 47 -9.09 -14.62 -16.78
CA GLU A 47 -10.46 -14.25 -16.41
C GLU A 47 -10.51 -12.78 -16.00
N GLU A 48 -11.63 -12.13 -16.28
CA GLU A 48 -11.88 -10.76 -15.85
C GLU A 48 -12.37 -10.77 -14.39
N MET A 49 -11.56 -10.25 -13.50
CA MET A 49 -11.84 -10.19 -12.04
C MET A 49 -11.29 -8.91 -11.44
N GLN A 50 -11.61 -8.68 -10.17
CA GLN A 50 -11.04 -7.57 -9.41
C GLN A 50 -9.52 -7.75 -9.26
N LEU A 51 -8.74 -6.68 -9.45
CA LEU A 51 -7.26 -6.72 -9.37
C LEU A 51 -6.75 -7.25 -8.03
N ALA A 52 -7.53 -7.05 -6.95
CA ALA A 52 -7.19 -7.59 -5.62
C ALA A 52 -7.00 -9.12 -5.60
N TYR A 53 -7.66 -9.85 -6.49
CA TYR A 53 -7.56 -11.32 -6.56
C TYR A 53 -6.25 -11.80 -7.15
N ALA A 54 -5.53 -10.97 -7.92
CA ALA A 54 -4.26 -11.36 -8.53
C ALA A 54 -3.24 -11.83 -7.49
N TYR A 55 -3.21 -11.20 -6.31
CA TYR A 55 -2.34 -11.60 -5.21
C TYR A 55 -2.68 -12.98 -4.66
N ALA A 56 -3.97 -13.33 -4.58
CA ALA A 56 -4.43 -14.61 -4.05
C ALA A 56 -4.10 -15.83 -4.93
N TYR A 57 -3.78 -15.60 -6.21
CA TYR A 57 -3.37 -16.66 -7.14
C TYR A 57 -1.88 -17.03 -7.06
N GLY A 58 -1.15 -16.55 -6.08
CA GLY A 58 0.24 -16.88 -5.84
C GLY A 58 0.45 -17.57 -4.48
N ASP A 59 1.69 -17.49 -4.01
CA ASP A 59 2.21 -18.12 -2.79
C ASP A 59 2.06 -17.26 -1.52
N GLY A 60 1.48 -16.06 -1.63
CA GLY A 60 1.49 -15.02 -0.59
C GLY A 60 2.81 -14.26 -0.50
N GLY A 61 3.75 -14.52 -1.39
CA GLY A 61 5.08 -13.95 -1.46
C GLY A 61 5.40 -13.40 -2.86
N LYS A 62 6.53 -13.82 -3.41
CA LYS A 62 7.05 -13.34 -4.70
C LYS A 62 6.07 -13.58 -5.85
N GLU A 63 5.55 -14.79 -5.98
CA GLU A 63 4.62 -15.15 -7.06
C GLU A 63 3.34 -14.30 -7.02
N SER A 64 2.80 -14.07 -5.82
CA SER A 64 1.63 -13.19 -5.60
C SER A 64 1.90 -11.75 -6.07
N CYS A 65 3.09 -11.22 -5.76
CA CYS A 65 3.51 -9.89 -6.19
C CYS A 65 3.66 -9.82 -7.71
N GLU A 66 4.31 -10.81 -8.34
CA GLU A 66 4.49 -10.88 -9.78
C GLU A 66 3.15 -10.99 -10.53
N ASN A 67 2.22 -11.80 -10.02
CA ASN A 67 0.87 -11.90 -10.58
C ASN A 67 0.12 -10.57 -10.51
N THR A 68 0.24 -9.86 -9.37
CA THR A 68 -0.35 -8.54 -9.20
C THR A 68 0.27 -7.52 -10.15
N ALA A 69 1.60 -7.48 -10.26
CA ALA A 69 2.30 -6.59 -11.18
C ALA A 69 1.90 -6.83 -12.65
N LYS A 70 1.77 -8.11 -13.07
CA LYS A 70 1.26 -8.47 -14.40
C LYS A 70 -0.16 -7.98 -14.63
N ALA A 71 -1.05 -8.16 -13.66
CA ALA A 71 -2.45 -7.73 -13.77
C ALA A 71 -2.55 -6.21 -13.89
N VAL A 72 -1.82 -5.46 -13.07
CA VAL A 72 -1.74 -3.99 -13.11
C VAL A 72 -1.13 -3.53 -14.44
N SER A 73 -0.05 -4.15 -14.91
CA SER A 73 0.56 -3.83 -16.21
C SER A 73 -0.46 -3.99 -17.35
N ARG A 74 -1.21 -5.10 -17.40
CA ARG A 74 -2.26 -5.32 -18.40
C ARG A 74 -3.37 -4.28 -18.33
N PHE A 75 -3.84 -3.98 -17.12
CA PHE A 75 -4.86 -2.94 -16.90
C PHE A 75 -4.40 -1.59 -17.44
N LEU A 76 -3.11 -1.28 -17.35
CA LEU A 76 -2.47 -0.07 -17.85
C LEU A 76 -1.90 -0.24 -19.28
N TYR A 77 -2.54 -1.06 -20.11
CA TYR A 77 -2.18 -1.26 -21.53
C TYR A 77 -0.75 -1.75 -21.76
N GLY A 78 -0.21 -2.53 -20.84
CA GLY A 78 1.12 -3.14 -20.97
C GLY A 78 2.28 -2.26 -20.53
N ILE A 79 2.02 -1.21 -19.73
CA ILE A 79 3.12 -0.42 -19.13
C ILE A 79 3.97 -1.36 -18.27
N PRO A 80 5.30 -1.42 -18.49
CA PRO A 80 6.17 -2.28 -17.70
C PRO A 80 6.22 -1.81 -16.23
N ILE A 81 6.03 -2.74 -15.31
CA ILE A 81 6.23 -2.52 -13.87
C ILE A 81 7.67 -2.97 -13.54
N SER A 82 8.51 -2.04 -13.13
CA SER A 82 9.95 -2.27 -12.94
C SER A 82 10.29 -2.92 -11.60
N GLY A 83 9.38 -2.87 -10.62
CA GLY A 83 9.56 -3.44 -9.30
C GLY A 83 8.27 -3.46 -8.52
N TYR A 84 8.28 -4.19 -7.42
CA TYR A 84 7.13 -4.28 -6.51
C TYR A 84 7.55 -4.29 -5.04
N ALA A 85 6.64 -3.85 -4.18
CA ALA A 85 6.73 -4.02 -2.74
C ALA A 85 5.33 -4.32 -2.19
N ALA A 86 5.16 -5.46 -1.54
CA ALA A 86 3.96 -5.80 -0.79
C ALA A 86 4.27 -5.71 0.69
N LEU A 87 3.54 -4.85 1.39
CA LEU A 87 3.71 -4.59 2.81
C LEU A 87 2.55 -5.18 3.60
N ASP A 88 2.85 -6.00 4.60
CA ASP A 88 1.87 -6.38 5.60
C ASP A 88 1.46 -5.15 6.43
N MET A 89 0.18 -5.04 6.75
CA MET A 89 -0.36 -3.92 7.52
C MET A 89 0.32 -3.73 8.88
N SER A 90 0.84 -4.80 9.49
CA SER A 90 1.60 -4.71 10.76
C SER A 90 2.92 -3.95 10.64
N GLY A 91 3.47 -3.84 9.43
CA GLY A 91 4.65 -3.02 9.15
C GLY A 91 4.41 -1.51 9.19
N ILE A 92 3.14 -1.06 9.15
CA ILE A 92 2.81 0.38 9.15
C ILE A 92 3.20 1.05 10.46
N ALA A 93 2.94 0.41 11.60
CA ALA A 93 3.25 0.96 12.91
C ALA A 93 4.76 1.23 13.08
N PRO A 94 5.65 0.23 12.92
CA PRO A 94 7.08 0.47 13.04
C PRO A 94 7.63 1.44 11.98
N LEU A 95 7.05 1.45 10.77
CA LEU A 95 7.45 2.38 9.72
C LEU A 95 7.11 3.84 10.07
N ASN A 96 5.90 4.07 10.61
CA ASN A 96 5.47 5.38 11.08
C ASN A 96 6.39 5.91 12.19
N ASP A 97 6.73 5.05 13.15
CA ASP A 97 7.57 5.45 14.28
C ASP A 97 9.02 5.72 13.84
N ALA A 98 9.52 5.00 12.83
CA ALA A 98 10.87 5.20 12.29
C ALA A 98 11.06 6.61 11.68
N VAL A 99 10.00 7.23 11.16
CA VAL A 99 10.05 8.61 10.63
C VAL A 99 9.70 9.68 11.69
N GLY A 100 9.51 9.28 12.95
CA GLY A 100 9.14 10.17 14.05
C GLY A 100 7.66 10.52 14.11
N GLY A 101 6.81 9.71 13.49
CA GLY A 101 5.36 9.90 13.40
C GLY A 101 4.92 10.76 12.23
N VAL A 102 3.86 10.35 11.57
CA VAL A 102 3.25 11.09 10.45
C VAL A 102 2.25 12.09 11.01
N THR A 103 2.38 13.36 10.62
CA THR A 103 1.43 14.41 10.98
C THR A 103 0.45 14.62 9.84
N LEU A 104 -0.85 14.56 10.14
CA LEU A 104 -1.92 14.79 9.18
C LEU A 104 -3.15 15.42 9.85
N ASP A 105 -4.04 15.97 9.01
CA ASP A 105 -5.31 16.53 9.44
C ASP A 105 -6.39 15.46 9.35
N ILE A 106 -7.21 15.31 10.39
CA ILE A 106 -8.33 14.38 10.41
C ILE A 106 -9.49 15.02 9.66
N SER A 107 -9.80 14.50 8.48
CA SER A 107 -10.82 15.08 7.57
C SER A 107 -12.25 14.65 7.86
N GLU A 108 -12.43 13.57 8.63
CA GLU A 108 -13.74 13.00 8.99
C GLU A 108 -13.74 12.56 10.47
N ASP A 109 -14.90 12.39 11.06
CA ASP A 109 -15.01 11.91 12.44
C ASP A 109 -14.77 10.39 12.49
N LEU A 110 -13.67 9.99 13.14
CA LEU A 110 -13.27 8.60 13.34
C LEU A 110 -13.05 8.30 14.83
N THR A 111 -13.77 9.00 15.71
CA THR A 111 -13.62 8.89 17.17
C THR A 111 -13.93 7.48 17.70
N ASP A 112 -14.71 6.69 16.96
CA ASP A 112 -14.91 5.27 17.27
C ASP A 112 -13.63 4.42 17.10
N ALA A 113 -12.71 4.84 16.23
CA ALA A 113 -11.42 4.17 16.06
C ALA A 113 -10.40 4.64 17.11
N ASP A 114 -10.35 5.93 17.36
CA ASP A 114 -9.48 6.55 18.36
C ASP A 114 -10.09 7.91 18.78
N PRO A 115 -10.22 8.21 20.10
CA PRO A 115 -10.80 9.47 20.56
C PRO A 115 -10.08 10.73 20.06
N ALA A 116 -8.82 10.62 19.62
CA ALA A 116 -8.08 11.74 19.04
C ALA A 116 -8.42 12.00 17.57
N PHE A 117 -9.16 11.11 16.90
CA PHE A 117 -9.50 11.20 15.48
C PHE A 117 -10.81 11.97 15.23
N PHE A 118 -11.02 13.07 15.94
CA PHE A 118 -12.16 13.96 15.65
C PHE A 118 -11.87 14.87 14.45
N GLN A 119 -12.89 15.14 13.67
CA GLN A 119 -12.79 15.97 12.47
C GLN A 119 -12.20 17.34 12.77
N GLY A 120 -11.23 17.76 11.97
CA GLY A 120 -10.52 19.05 12.09
C GLY A 120 -9.34 19.03 13.06
N ASN A 121 -9.04 17.89 13.71
CA ASN A 121 -7.83 17.75 14.51
C ASN A 121 -6.61 17.55 13.62
N THR A 122 -5.49 18.21 13.95
CA THR A 122 -4.17 17.95 13.39
C THR A 122 -3.38 17.12 14.39
N LEU A 123 -2.95 15.94 14.00
CA LEU A 123 -2.35 14.96 14.90
C LEU A 123 -1.10 14.35 14.31
N THR A 124 -0.05 14.23 15.14
CA THR A 124 1.10 13.35 14.82
C THR A 124 0.80 11.96 15.35
N LEU A 125 0.64 11.02 14.43
CA LEU A 125 0.22 9.65 14.74
C LEU A 125 1.36 8.87 15.42
N SER A 126 1.05 8.16 16.50
CA SER A 126 1.87 7.02 16.94
C SER A 126 1.72 5.84 15.95
N GLY A 127 2.61 4.85 16.01
CA GLY A 127 2.52 3.69 15.14
C GLY A 127 1.19 2.94 15.24
N GLU A 128 0.64 2.78 16.46
CA GLU A 128 -0.67 2.17 16.66
C GLU A 128 -1.79 3.02 16.06
N GLN A 129 -1.73 4.34 16.20
CA GLN A 129 -2.70 5.26 15.62
C GLN A 129 -2.63 5.23 14.10
N ALA A 130 -1.42 5.21 13.52
CA ALA A 130 -1.22 5.07 12.08
C ALA A 130 -1.88 3.79 11.53
N LEU A 131 -1.65 2.66 12.20
CA LEU A 131 -2.26 1.39 11.83
C LEU A 131 -3.79 1.42 11.95
N ARG A 132 -4.33 1.99 13.03
CA ARG A 132 -5.80 2.17 13.19
C ARG A 132 -6.37 3.06 12.09
N PHE A 133 -5.74 4.20 11.82
CA PHE A 133 -6.18 5.18 10.82
C PHE A 133 -6.33 4.57 9.42
N VAL A 134 -5.36 3.78 8.97
CA VAL A 134 -5.38 3.17 7.63
C VAL A 134 -6.26 1.92 7.52
N ARG A 135 -6.57 1.26 8.65
CA ARG A 135 -7.37 0.02 8.67
C ARG A 135 -8.84 0.24 8.96
N TYR A 136 -9.18 1.31 9.67
CA TYR A 136 -10.54 1.52 10.15
C TYR A 136 -11.56 1.51 9.01
N ARG A 137 -12.69 0.88 9.25
CA ARG A 137 -13.86 0.87 8.36
C ARG A 137 -15.03 1.42 9.13
N ILE A 138 -15.68 2.43 8.60
CA ILE A 138 -16.92 2.96 9.18
C ILE A 138 -18.00 1.91 8.95
N SER A 139 -18.57 1.41 10.03
CA SER A 139 -19.70 0.48 9.96
C SER A 139 -20.99 1.28 9.83
N GLU A 140 -21.38 1.64 8.63
CA GLU A 140 -22.73 2.18 8.38
C GLU A 140 -23.65 1.00 8.04
N GLY A 141 -24.50 0.61 9.01
CA GLY A 141 -25.69 -0.22 8.84
C GLY A 141 -25.55 -1.53 8.01
N GLU A 142 -26.57 -2.35 8.03
CA GLU A 142 -26.61 -3.69 7.41
C GLU A 142 -26.54 -3.74 5.87
N GLU A 143 -26.21 -2.67 5.16
CA GLU A 143 -26.02 -2.68 3.71
C GLU A 143 -24.57 -2.98 3.32
N LEU A 144 -24.30 -4.26 3.21
CA LEU A 144 -23.03 -4.86 2.78
C LEU A 144 -22.64 -4.58 1.30
N GLU A 145 -23.37 -3.76 0.57
CA GLU A 145 -23.27 -3.71 -0.91
C GLU A 145 -22.81 -2.38 -1.51
N THR A 146 -22.56 -1.34 -0.76
CA THR A 146 -22.03 -0.10 -1.34
C THR A 146 -20.63 0.18 -0.83
N ASP A 147 -19.76 0.40 -1.76
CA ASP A 147 -18.33 0.73 -1.78
C ASP A 147 -17.80 1.52 -0.54
N ASN A 148 -17.86 0.92 0.67
CA ASN A 148 -17.26 1.44 1.90
C ASN A 148 -15.71 1.46 1.86
N ASN A 149 -15.12 1.18 0.69
CA ASN A 149 -13.67 1.16 0.52
C ASN A 149 -13.12 2.53 0.09
N ALA A 150 -13.93 3.37 -0.55
CA ALA A 150 -13.47 4.67 -1.04
C ALA A 150 -12.96 5.60 0.09
N PRO A 151 -13.67 5.78 1.23
CA PRO A 151 -13.15 6.56 2.35
C PRO A 151 -11.86 5.97 2.94
N ARG A 152 -11.78 4.64 3.06
CA ARG A 152 -10.56 3.97 3.53
C ARG A 152 -9.39 4.19 2.57
N MET A 153 -9.60 4.09 1.26
CA MET A 153 -8.55 4.36 0.26
C MET A 153 -8.08 5.81 0.33
N GLN A 154 -8.98 6.77 0.52
CA GLN A 154 -8.62 8.18 0.68
C GLN A 154 -7.73 8.38 1.92
N ARG A 155 -8.05 7.75 3.06
CA ARG A 155 -7.21 7.80 4.26
C ARG A 155 -5.84 7.17 4.04
N GLN A 156 -5.79 6.03 3.34
CA GLN A 156 -4.54 5.36 3.01
C GLN A 156 -3.67 6.22 2.09
N GLU A 157 -4.28 6.86 1.10
CA GLU A 157 -3.59 7.82 0.23
C GLU A 157 -3.09 9.04 1.02
N GLN A 158 -3.94 9.63 1.86
CA GLN A 158 -3.57 10.75 2.72
C GLN A 158 -2.39 10.40 3.63
N PHE A 159 -2.45 9.22 4.28
CA PHE A 159 -1.36 8.74 5.12
C PHE A 159 -0.07 8.57 4.31
N LEU A 160 -0.13 7.94 3.14
CA LEU A 160 1.05 7.67 2.33
C LEU A 160 1.69 8.95 1.80
N GLN A 161 0.88 9.94 1.39
CA GLN A 161 1.38 11.26 0.98
C GLN A 161 2.05 12.00 2.14
N ALA A 162 1.42 12.00 3.31
CA ALA A 162 1.98 12.62 4.51
C ALA A 162 3.25 11.89 4.99
N PHE A 163 3.25 10.55 4.92
CA PHE A 163 4.44 9.74 5.20
C PHE A 163 5.59 10.07 4.24
N ALA A 164 5.35 10.12 2.93
CA ALA A 164 6.38 10.46 1.97
C ALA A 164 7.00 11.84 2.26
N LYS A 165 6.15 12.85 2.53
CA LYS A 165 6.62 14.19 2.91
C LYS A 165 7.50 14.14 4.16
N GLN A 166 7.06 13.43 5.21
CA GLN A 166 7.81 13.28 6.46
C GLN A 166 9.13 12.53 6.23
N PHE A 167 9.10 11.46 5.47
CA PHE A 167 10.26 10.64 5.13
C PHE A 167 11.35 11.45 4.43
N PHE A 168 10.99 12.22 3.37
CA PHE A 168 11.94 13.08 2.67
C PHE A 168 12.49 14.23 3.54
N GLN A 169 11.72 14.72 4.49
CA GLN A 169 12.23 15.71 5.47
C GLN A 169 13.24 15.08 6.43
N GLN A 170 13.00 13.84 6.85
CA GLN A 170 13.89 13.14 7.77
C GLN A 170 15.17 12.64 7.09
N ILE A 171 15.13 12.19 5.84
CA ILE A 171 16.34 11.80 5.08
C ILE A 171 17.38 12.93 5.06
N ARG A 172 16.94 14.19 4.96
CA ARG A 172 17.86 15.35 4.98
C ARG A 172 18.61 15.48 6.29
N LYS A 173 18.06 14.97 7.40
CA LYS A 173 18.68 14.99 8.74
C LYS A 173 19.43 13.70 9.02
N GLU A 174 18.90 12.59 8.50
CA GLU A 174 19.41 11.24 8.71
C GLU A 174 19.48 10.48 7.38
N PRO A 175 20.57 10.64 6.61
CA PRO A 175 20.72 10.00 5.29
C PRO A 175 20.68 8.46 5.33
N GLY A 176 20.88 7.83 6.49
CA GLY A 176 20.76 6.39 6.69
C GLY A 176 19.34 5.87 6.85
N LEU A 177 18.35 6.75 7.01
CA LEU A 177 16.95 6.37 7.26
C LEU A 177 16.34 5.42 6.21
N PRO A 178 16.59 5.57 4.89
CA PRO A 178 16.04 4.63 3.90
C PRO A 178 16.48 3.20 4.14
N LEU A 179 17.75 2.99 4.46
CA LEU A 179 18.31 1.67 4.77
C LEU A 179 17.74 1.14 6.08
N THR A 180 17.60 2.00 7.09
CA THR A 180 16.97 1.63 8.37
C THR A 180 15.54 1.17 8.17
N CYS A 181 14.73 1.92 7.41
CA CYS A 181 13.35 1.55 7.07
C CYS A 181 13.32 0.24 6.27
N TYR A 182 14.19 0.05 5.29
CA TYR A 182 14.28 -1.19 4.53
C TYR A 182 14.57 -2.40 5.44
N GLN A 183 15.52 -2.27 6.35
CA GLN A 183 15.88 -3.35 7.29
C GLN A 183 14.74 -3.65 8.27
N LEU A 184 14.07 -2.61 8.76
CA LEU A 184 12.93 -2.73 9.68
C LEU A 184 11.77 -3.45 9.02
N LEU A 185 11.49 -3.18 7.74
CA LEU A 185 10.37 -3.75 7.01
C LEU A 185 10.64 -5.14 6.45
N LYS A 186 11.86 -5.64 6.51
CA LYS A 186 12.25 -6.91 5.91
C LYS A 186 11.37 -8.11 6.32
N GLU A 187 10.86 -8.10 7.54
CA GLU A 187 9.97 -9.16 8.05
C GLU A 187 8.48 -8.94 7.69
N TYR A 188 8.13 -7.74 7.25
CA TYR A 188 6.78 -7.32 6.92
C TYR A 188 6.56 -7.09 5.42
N MET A 189 7.60 -7.24 4.60
CA MET A 189 7.58 -6.82 3.20
C MET A 189 8.13 -7.91 2.29
N VAL A 190 7.44 -8.11 1.17
CA VAL A 190 7.95 -8.86 0.03
C VAL A 190 8.25 -7.87 -1.08
N THR A 191 9.50 -7.81 -1.54
CA THR A 191 9.92 -6.87 -2.58
C THR A 191 11.04 -7.47 -3.43
N ASP A 192 11.10 -7.08 -4.69
CA ASP A 192 12.25 -7.29 -5.58
C ASP A 192 13.17 -6.07 -5.66
N ILE A 193 12.81 -4.97 -5.00
CA ILE A 193 13.64 -3.77 -4.89
C ILE A 193 14.81 -4.04 -3.95
N THR A 194 16.01 -3.84 -4.42
CA THR A 194 17.25 -4.03 -3.63
C THR A 194 17.52 -2.84 -2.70
N PRO A 195 18.33 -3.00 -1.64
CA PRO A 195 18.79 -1.88 -0.81
C PRO A 195 19.49 -0.77 -1.60
N SER A 196 20.21 -1.12 -2.68
CA SER A 196 20.89 -0.15 -3.55
C SER A 196 19.88 0.67 -4.34
N GLU A 197 18.83 0.04 -4.86
CA GLU A 197 17.74 0.72 -5.55
C GLU A 197 16.93 1.59 -4.60
N THR A 198 16.71 1.14 -3.38
CA THR A 198 16.06 1.95 -2.33
C THR A 198 16.82 3.24 -2.07
N LEU A 199 18.16 3.16 -1.96
CA LEU A 199 19.00 4.36 -1.81
C LEU A 199 19.02 5.25 -3.05
N TYR A 200 18.91 4.67 -4.25
CA TYR A 200 18.86 5.44 -5.50
C TYR A 200 17.53 6.18 -5.67
N LEU A 201 16.43 5.62 -5.16
CA LEU A 201 15.08 6.19 -5.26
C LEU A 201 14.76 7.20 -4.13
N SER A 202 15.62 7.35 -3.13
CA SER A 202 15.45 8.25 -1.98
C SER A 202 16.24 9.54 -2.13
#